data_9872535a4b65a82ea876d4913b214bc2
#
_entry.id   9872535a4b65a82ea876d4913b214bc2
#
_cell.length_a   1.000
_cell.length_b   1.000
_cell.length_c   1.000
_cell.angle_alpha   90.00
_cell.angle_beta   90.00
_cell.angle_gamma   90.00
#
_symmetry.space_group_name_H-M   'P 1'
#
loop_
_entity.id
_entity.type
_entity.pdbx_description
1 polymer ?
#
loop_
_entity_poly.entity_id
_entity_poly.type
_entity_poly.pdbx_seq_one_letter_code
_entity_poly.pdbx_strand_id
1 'polypeptide(L)'
;KNRDTDPNLLIRLIKNFGRNVKATGPWFLFGILLSALFQRYVPSDAFVSLFGESNEGFGVLMAATIGVPLYACGGGTIPLLQQWLWEGMSRGSAAAFMLTGPSTKITNLGALKIVLGARRFAAYLLFVMAFSFFTGIALDLLF
;
A
#
# COMPACT_ATOMS: atom_id res chain seq x y z
N LYS A 1 22.01 -7.21 -14.70
CA LYS A 1 21.01 -8.28 -14.88
C LYS A 1 21.75 -9.60 -14.95
N ASN A 2 22.21 -10.11 -13.77
CA ASN A 2 22.89 -11.41 -13.69
C ASN A 2 21.83 -12.50 -13.93
N ARG A 3 21.83 -13.04 -15.11
CA ARG A 3 21.04 -14.21 -15.48
C ARG A 3 21.87 -15.41 -15.03
N ASP A 4 21.43 -16.09 -13.96
CA ASP A 4 22.08 -17.32 -13.51
C ASP A 4 22.00 -18.37 -14.62
N THR A 5 23.17 -18.80 -15.10
CA THR A 5 23.33 -19.72 -16.22
C THR A 5 23.60 -21.16 -15.74
N ASP A 6 23.30 -21.45 -14.46
CA ASP A 6 23.50 -22.80 -13.92
C ASP A 6 22.59 -23.82 -14.62
N PRO A 7 23.14 -24.97 -15.09
CA PRO A 7 22.40 -25.97 -15.87
C PRO A 7 21.33 -26.70 -15.04
N ASN A 8 21.45 -26.73 -13.70
CA ASN A 8 20.52 -27.39 -12.80
C ASN A 8 19.38 -26.45 -12.38
N LEU A 9 18.17 -26.76 -12.80
CA LEU A 9 16.96 -25.98 -12.59
C LEU A 9 16.65 -25.81 -11.08
N LEU A 10 16.89 -26.81 -10.26
CA LEU A 10 16.70 -26.79 -8.80
C LEU A 10 17.67 -25.80 -8.12
N ILE A 11 18.95 -25.82 -8.48
CA ILE A 11 19.95 -24.92 -7.91
C ILE A 11 19.63 -23.47 -8.28
N ARG A 12 19.20 -23.24 -9.52
CA ARG A 12 18.77 -21.92 -9.99
C ARG A 12 17.53 -21.41 -9.26
N LEU A 13 16.59 -22.30 -8.94
CA LEU A 13 15.36 -21.97 -8.21
C LEU A 13 15.68 -21.59 -6.77
N ILE A 14 16.49 -22.38 -6.07
CA ILE A 14 16.92 -22.12 -4.69
C ILE A 14 17.71 -20.82 -4.59
N LYS A 15 18.63 -20.59 -5.53
CA LYS A 15 19.45 -19.37 -5.60
C LYS A 15 18.61 -18.12 -5.85
N ASN A 16 17.64 -18.21 -6.76
CA ASN A 16 16.68 -17.13 -7.04
C ASN A 16 15.75 -16.87 -5.84
N PHE A 17 15.27 -17.93 -5.19
CA PHE A 17 14.45 -17.83 -3.98
C PHE A 17 15.22 -17.15 -2.85
N GLY A 18 16.43 -17.62 -2.54
CA GLY A 18 17.28 -17.00 -1.51
C GLY A 18 17.60 -15.53 -1.79
N ARG A 19 17.86 -15.19 -3.06
CA ARG A 19 18.08 -13.80 -3.48
C ARG A 19 16.83 -12.93 -3.31
N ASN A 20 15.66 -13.45 -3.66
CA ASN A 20 14.39 -12.74 -3.47
C ASN A 20 14.06 -12.55 -1.98
N VAL A 21 14.24 -13.59 -1.17
CA VAL A 21 14.05 -13.51 0.29
C VAL A 21 15.02 -12.48 0.90
N LYS A 22 16.28 -12.49 0.52
CA LYS A 22 17.28 -11.53 0.98
C LYS A 22 16.97 -10.09 0.55
N ALA A 23 16.41 -9.90 -0.63
CA ALA A 23 16.05 -8.58 -1.14
C ALA A 23 14.73 -8.05 -0.54
N THR A 24 13.75 -8.92 -0.33
CA THR A 24 12.40 -8.54 0.12
C THR A 24 12.23 -8.66 1.63
N GLY A 25 12.95 -9.60 2.27
CA GLY A 25 12.85 -9.91 3.70
C GLY A 25 13.02 -8.71 4.63
N PRO A 26 14.08 -7.90 4.50
CA PRO A 26 14.28 -6.72 5.34
C PRO A 26 13.12 -5.71 5.21
N TRP A 27 12.62 -5.48 4.03
CA TRP A 27 11.48 -4.58 3.78
C TRP A 27 10.18 -5.13 4.35
N PHE A 28 9.98 -6.44 4.29
CA PHE A 28 8.83 -7.11 4.90
C PHE A 28 8.87 -7.00 6.43
N LEU A 29 10.01 -7.28 7.06
CA LEU A 29 10.20 -7.11 8.50
C LEU A 29 10.03 -5.66 8.93
N PHE A 30 10.55 -4.72 8.15
CA PHE A 30 10.36 -3.29 8.40
C PHE A 30 8.87 -2.90 8.34
N GLY A 31 8.12 -3.43 7.37
CA GLY A 31 6.67 -3.22 7.27
C GLY A 31 5.91 -3.76 8.49
N ILE A 32 6.26 -4.96 8.97
CA ILE A 32 5.67 -5.54 10.18
C ILE A 32 6.02 -4.70 11.43
N LEU A 33 7.28 -4.29 11.55
CA LEU A 33 7.72 -3.44 12.67
C LEU A 33 6.98 -2.11 12.68
N LEU A 34 6.86 -1.47 11.52
CA LEU A 34 6.13 -0.21 11.36
C LEU A 34 4.65 -0.37 11.72
N SER A 35 4.02 -1.48 11.29
CA SER A 35 2.65 -1.84 11.64
C SER A 35 2.46 -2.03 13.14
N ALA A 36 3.38 -2.74 13.79
CA ALA A 36 3.34 -2.96 15.23
C ALA A 36 3.55 -1.66 16.02
N LEU A 37 4.44 -0.79 15.56
CA LEU A 37 4.64 0.55 16.14
C LEU A 37 3.39 1.42 15.98
N PHE A 38 2.76 1.37 14.82
CA PHE A 38 1.53 2.10 14.55
C PHE A 38 0.41 1.67 15.51
N GLN A 39 0.20 0.36 15.68
CA GLN A 39 -0.78 -0.18 16.64
C GLN A 39 -0.48 0.22 18.09
N ARG A 40 0.79 0.37 18.44
CA ARG A 40 1.19 0.70 19.82
C ARG A 40 1.05 2.18 20.16
N TYR A 41 1.31 3.06 19.19
CA TYR A 41 1.42 4.51 19.44
C TYR A 41 0.23 5.31 18.95
N VAL A 42 -0.56 4.80 18.01
CA VAL A 42 -1.76 5.50 17.52
C VAL A 42 -2.96 5.03 18.35
N PRO A 43 -3.56 5.91 19.17
CA PRO A 43 -4.77 5.58 19.92
C PRO A 43 -5.92 5.32 18.94
N SER A 44 -6.72 4.29 19.22
CA SER A 44 -7.90 3.91 18.43
C SER A 44 -8.87 5.06 18.20
N ASP A 45 -9.05 5.92 19.19
CA ASP A 45 -9.95 7.07 19.11
C ASP A 45 -9.50 8.10 18.06
N ALA A 46 -8.20 8.36 17.96
CA ALA A 46 -7.65 9.24 16.92
C ALA A 46 -7.76 8.61 15.54
N PHE A 47 -7.63 7.28 15.46
CA PHE A 47 -7.77 6.54 14.22
C PHE A 47 -9.21 6.57 13.71
N VAL A 48 -10.18 6.27 14.57
CA VAL A 48 -11.62 6.32 14.25
C VAL A 48 -12.07 7.74 13.89
N SER A 49 -11.51 8.78 14.53
CA SER A 49 -11.84 10.17 14.19
C SER A 49 -11.34 10.60 12.82
N LEU A 50 -10.26 9.98 12.33
CA LEU A 50 -9.68 10.30 11.02
C LEU A 50 -10.24 9.45 9.87
N PHE A 51 -10.52 8.16 10.12
CA PHE A 51 -10.84 7.16 9.10
C PHE A 51 -12.22 6.52 9.27
N GLY A 52 -12.94 6.86 10.34
CA GLY A 52 -14.25 6.29 10.66
C GLY A 52 -15.36 6.87 9.79
N GLU A 53 -16.53 6.24 9.87
CA GLU A 53 -17.74 6.59 9.10
C GLU A 53 -18.23 8.03 9.32
N SER A 54 -17.88 8.65 10.45
CA SER A 54 -18.26 10.04 10.74
C SER A 54 -17.59 11.07 9.84
N ASN A 55 -16.49 10.71 9.14
CA ASN A 55 -15.71 11.59 8.27
C ASN A 55 -15.50 10.99 6.87
N GLU A 56 -16.58 10.50 6.25
CA GLU A 56 -16.56 9.74 4.99
C GLU A 56 -15.68 10.34 3.88
N GLY A 57 -15.78 11.63 3.61
CA GLY A 57 -14.97 12.27 2.56
C GLY A 57 -13.52 12.50 2.94
N PHE A 58 -13.26 12.97 4.15
CA PHE A 58 -11.91 13.27 4.62
C PHE A 58 -11.14 12.00 4.94
N GLY A 59 -11.77 11.01 5.55
CA GLY A 59 -11.17 9.71 5.83
C GLY A 59 -10.69 8.98 4.57
N VAL A 60 -11.52 8.98 3.52
CA VAL A 60 -11.18 8.41 2.21
C VAL A 60 -9.98 9.13 1.57
N LEU A 61 -9.95 10.47 1.62
CA LEU A 61 -8.83 11.26 1.10
C LEU A 61 -7.53 10.99 1.85
N MET A 62 -7.59 10.95 3.18
CA MET A 62 -6.45 10.63 4.03
C MET A 62 -5.94 9.21 3.79
N ALA A 63 -6.84 8.23 3.68
CA ALA A 63 -6.49 6.86 3.38
C ALA A 63 -5.81 6.72 2.01
N ALA A 64 -6.33 7.40 0.98
CA ALA A 64 -5.71 7.44 -0.34
C ALA A 64 -4.31 8.07 -0.29
N THR A 65 -4.12 9.13 0.48
CA THR A 65 -2.83 9.82 0.60
C THR A 65 -1.81 9.01 1.37
N ILE A 66 -2.21 8.42 2.51
CA ILE A 66 -1.35 7.59 3.36
C ILE A 66 -1.01 6.26 2.69
N GLY A 67 -1.90 5.72 1.84
CA GLY A 67 -1.63 4.54 1.03
C GLY A 67 -0.37 4.64 0.17
N VAL A 68 -0.03 5.85 -0.28
CA VAL A 68 1.17 6.08 -1.11
C VAL A 68 2.47 5.70 -0.38
N PRO A 69 2.80 6.27 0.79
CA PRO A 69 4.03 5.93 1.50
C PRO A 69 3.97 4.63 2.30
N LEU A 70 2.81 4.27 2.85
CA LEU A 70 2.68 3.10 3.73
C LEU A 70 2.60 1.76 3.01
N TYR A 71 2.26 1.74 1.73
CA TYR A 71 2.18 0.51 0.96
C TYR A 71 3.58 0.00 0.60
N ALA A 72 4.35 -0.39 1.62
CA ALA A 72 5.72 -0.86 1.43
C ALA A 72 5.76 -2.30 0.90
N CYS A 73 4.84 -3.16 1.36
CA CYS A 73 4.79 -4.54 0.89
C CYS A 73 3.35 -5.08 0.90
N GLY A 74 2.94 -5.67 -0.22
CA GLY A 74 1.56 -6.16 -0.40
C GLY A 74 1.09 -7.22 0.61
N GLY A 75 2.00 -8.05 1.13
CA GLY A 75 1.67 -9.09 2.09
C GLY A 75 1.44 -8.59 3.52
N GLY A 76 2.20 -7.58 3.95
CA GLY A 76 2.08 -7.01 5.29
C GLY A 76 0.91 -6.03 5.45
N THR A 77 0.37 -5.53 4.35
CA THR A 77 -0.71 -4.54 4.36
C THR A 77 -2.07 -5.16 4.65
N ILE A 78 -2.29 -6.43 4.28
CA ILE A 78 -3.57 -7.12 4.50
C ILE A 78 -3.91 -7.27 5.97
N PRO A 79 -3.04 -7.80 6.85
CA PRO A 79 -3.30 -7.87 8.28
C PRO A 79 -3.52 -6.51 8.93
N LEU A 80 -2.75 -5.50 8.49
CA LEU A 80 -2.88 -4.13 8.97
C LEU A 80 -4.25 -3.55 8.63
N LEU A 81 -4.70 -3.71 7.39
CA LEU A 81 -6.00 -3.24 6.94
C LEU A 81 -7.15 -3.94 7.67
N GLN A 82 -7.01 -5.25 7.91
CA GLN A 82 -8.00 -6.02 8.67
C GLN A 82 -8.13 -5.51 10.11
N GLN A 83 -7.00 -5.18 10.75
CA GLN A 83 -7.00 -4.56 12.07
C GLN A 83 -7.69 -3.19 12.05
N TRP A 84 -7.41 -2.36 11.06
CA TRP A 84 -8.02 -1.04 10.92
C TRP A 84 -9.53 -1.10 10.69
N LEU A 85 -10.01 -2.07 9.91
CA LEU A 85 -11.44 -2.32 9.76
C LEU A 85 -12.11 -2.71 11.08
N TRP A 86 -11.43 -3.51 11.91
CA TRP A 86 -11.95 -3.85 13.25
C TRP A 86 -11.94 -2.66 14.21
N GLU A 87 -11.02 -1.74 14.04
CA GLU A 87 -10.95 -0.48 14.80
C GLU A 87 -11.96 0.59 14.34
N GLY A 88 -12.75 0.31 13.29
CA GLY A 88 -13.81 1.18 12.82
C GLY A 88 -13.47 2.05 11.61
N MET A 89 -12.49 1.65 10.81
CA MET A 89 -12.22 2.26 9.50
C MET A 89 -13.39 2.02 8.55
N SER A 90 -13.82 3.07 7.82
CA SER A 90 -14.87 2.90 6.81
C SER A 90 -14.42 2.00 5.67
N ARG A 91 -15.37 1.31 5.05
CA ARG A 91 -15.09 0.41 3.92
C ARG A 91 -14.54 1.16 2.72
N GLY A 92 -15.01 2.37 2.48
CA GLY A 92 -14.51 3.22 1.41
C GLY A 92 -13.10 3.71 1.66
N SER A 93 -12.75 4.06 2.90
CA SER A 93 -11.37 4.40 3.28
C SER A 93 -10.44 3.21 3.07
N ALA A 94 -10.85 2.00 3.45
CA ALA A 94 -10.11 0.77 3.22
C ALA A 94 -9.90 0.49 1.72
N ALA A 95 -10.94 0.64 0.92
CA ALA A 95 -10.87 0.45 -0.53
C ALA A 95 -9.98 1.50 -1.20
N ALA A 96 -10.08 2.77 -0.81
CA ALA A 96 -9.22 3.84 -1.33
C ALA A 96 -7.74 3.56 -1.03
N PHE A 97 -7.41 3.13 0.18
CA PHE A 97 -6.07 2.71 0.56
C PHE A 97 -5.57 1.53 -0.28
N MET A 98 -6.41 0.51 -0.49
CA MET A 98 -6.06 -0.68 -1.29
C MET A 98 -5.88 -0.37 -2.78
N LEU A 99 -6.60 0.60 -3.32
CA LEU A 99 -6.45 1.03 -4.71
C LEU A 99 -5.20 1.88 -4.92
N THR A 100 -4.96 2.83 -4.01
CA THR A 100 -3.81 3.74 -4.12
C THR A 100 -2.50 3.00 -3.85
N GLY A 101 -2.45 2.14 -2.84
CA GLY A 101 -1.23 1.48 -2.40
C GLY A 101 -0.48 0.71 -3.50
N PRO A 102 -1.08 -0.30 -4.16
CA PRO A 102 -0.43 -1.06 -5.23
C PRO A 102 -0.03 -0.18 -6.42
N SER A 103 -0.87 0.81 -6.76
CA SER A 103 -0.67 1.70 -7.91
C SER A 103 0.49 2.67 -7.69
N THR A 104 0.78 3.02 -6.44
CA THR A 104 1.81 4.00 -6.05
C THR A 104 3.02 3.38 -5.37
N LYS A 105 3.21 2.08 -5.51
CA LYS A 105 4.37 1.38 -4.96
C LYS A 105 5.69 2.04 -5.41
N ILE A 106 6.55 2.36 -4.45
CA ILE A 106 7.81 3.13 -4.67
C ILE A 106 8.66 2.54 -5.80
N THR A 107 8.74 1.21 -5.92
CA THR A 107 9.46 0.54 -6.99
C THR A 107 8.86 0.82 -8.38
N ASN A 108 7.54 0.91 -8.48
CA ASN A 108 6.83 1.20 -9.72
C ASN A 108 6.88 2.69 -10.05
N LEU A 109 6.77 3.57 -9.04
CA LEU A 109 6.85 5.02 -9.20
C LEU A 109 8.21 5.46 -9.77
N GLY A 110 9.30 4.84 -9.32
CA GLY A 110 10.64 5.11 -9.85
C GLY A 110 10.73 4.79 -11.34
N ALA A 111 10.25 3.62 -11.75
CA ALA A 111 10.24 3.20 -13.16
C ALA A 111 9.30 4.08 -14.01
N LEU A 112 8.10 4.37 -13.50
CA LEU A 112 7.12 5.22 -14.20
C LEU A 112 7.64 6.64 -14.40
N LYS A 113 8.29 7.24 -13.38
CA LYS A 113 8.87 8.58 -13.49
C LYS A 113 9.93 8.66 -14.60
N ILE A 114 10.76 7.61 -14.74
CA ILE A 114 11.80 7.55 -15.77
C ILE A 114 11.18 7.43 -17.16
N VAL A 115 10.14 6.60 -17.33
CA VAL A 115 9.51 6.31 -18.62
C VAL A 115 8.56 7.42 -19.07
N LEU A 116 7.73 7.94 -18.17
CA LEU A 116 6.66 8.90 -18.50
C LEU A 116 7.12 10.36 -18.45
N GLY A 117 8.21 10.65 -17.74
CA GLY A 117 8.62 12.02 -17.43
C GLY A 117 7.76 12.66 -16.35
N ALA A 118 8.24 13.75 -15.74
CA ALA A 118 7.63 14.35 -14.55
C ALA A 118 6.18 14.80 -14.73
N ARG A 119 5.85 15.39 -15.89
CA ARG A 119 4.50 15.93 -16.14
C ARG A 119 3.42 14.84 -16.26
N ARG A 120 3.73 13.77 -17.02
CA ARG A 120 2.78 12.64 -17.18
C ARG A 120 2.72 11.79 -15.91
N PHE A 121 3.80 11.71 -15.18
CA PHE A 121 3.86 11.05 -13.87
C PHE A 121 2.96 11.75 -12.84
N ALA A 122 2.98 13.08 -12.77
CA ALA A 122 2.08 13.84 -11.91
C ALA A 122 0.61 13.63 -12.30
N ALA A 123 0.29 13.63 -13.60
CA ALA A 123 -1.05 13.34 -14.09
C ALA A 123 -1.51 11.91 -13.70
N TYR A 124 -0.63 10.92 -13.77
CA TYR A 124 -0.91 9.56 -13.33
C TYR A 124 -1.24 9.48 -11.84
N LEU A 125 -0.42 10.11 -10.99
CA LEU A 125 -0.67 10.15 -9.54
C LEU A 125 -2.02 10.80 -9.22
N LEU A 126 -2.29 11.94 -9.85
CA LEU A 126 -3.54 12.68 -9.66
C LEU A 126 -4.75 11.84 -10.10
N PHE A 127 -4.63 11.14 -11.22
CA PHE A 127 -5.67 10.21 -11.69
C PHE A 127 -5.93 9.08 -10.72
N VAL A 128 -4.87 8.41 -10.24
CA VAL A 128 -5.00 7.29 -9.27
C VAL A 128 -5.63 7.77 -7.98
N MET A 129 -5.20 8.91 -7.44
CA MET A 129 -5.77 9.47 -6.22
C MET A 129 -7.24 9.87 -6.40
N ALA A 130 -7.59 10.55 -7.49
CA ALA A 130 -8.97 10.91 -7.80
C ALA A 130 -9.86 9.67 -7.97
N PHE A 131 -9.39 8.67 -8.73
CA PHE A 131 -10.12 7.42 -8.92
C PHE A 131 -10.34 6.66 -7.61
N SER A 132 -9.31 6.54 -6.77
CA SER A 132 -9.40 5.91 -5.45
C SER A 132 -10.39 6.66 -4.54
N PHE A 133 -10.36 7.98 -4.56
CA PHE A 133 -11.26 8.82 -3.78
C PHE A 133 -12.73 8.62 -4.19
N PHE A 134 -13.03 8.71 -5.49
CA PHE A 134 -14.40 8.52 -5.98
C PHE A 134 -14.90 7.08 -5.71
N THR A 135 -14.04 6.09 -5.89
CA THR A 135 -14.42 4.69 -5.61
C THR A 135 -14.65 4.46 -4.12
N GLY A 136 -13.83 5.07 -3.25
CA GLY A 136 -14.01 5.00 -1.82
C GLY A 136 -15.34 5.60 -1.38
N ILE A 137 -15.66 6.82 -1.83
CA ILE A 137 -16.96 7.46 -1.53
C ILE A 137 -18.12 6.63 -2.06
N ALA A 138 -18.02 6.10 -3.28
CA ALA A 138 -19.09 5.28 -3.86
C ALA A 138 -19.34 4.01 -3.03
N LEU A 139 -18.30 3.41 -2.45
CA LEU A 139 -18.45 2.26 -1.57
C LEU A 139 -19.05 2.61 -0.22
N ASP A 140 -18.68 3.73 0.38
CA ASP A 140 -19.29 4.20 1.64
C ASP A 140 -20.76 4.59 1.46
N LEU A 141 -21.16 5.03 0.24
CA LEU A 141 -22.58 5.31 -0.06
C LEU A 141 -23.40 4.05 -0.36
N LEU A 142 -22.77 2.97 -0.80
CA LEU A 142 -23.44 1.73 -1.18
C LEU A 142 -23.60 0.74 -0.01
N PHE A 143 -22.74 0.83 0.99
CA PHE A 143 -22.63 -0.10 2.12
C PHE A 143 -22.53 0.57 3.47
#